data_ea37ab955d892c0afe28c5ba3bc7d714
#
_entry.id   ea37ab955d892c0afe28c5ba3bc7d714
#
_cell.length_a   1.000
_cell.length_b   1.000
_cell.length_c   1.000
_cell.angle_alpha   90.00
_cell.angle_beta   90.00
_cell.angle_gamma   90.00
#
_symmetry.space_group_name_H-M   'P 1'
#
loop_
_entity.id
_entity.type
_entity.pdbx_description
1 polymer ?
#
loop_
_entity_poly.entity_id
_entity_poly.type
_entity_poly.pdbx_seq_one_letter_code
_entity_poly.pdbx_strand_id
1 'polypeptide(L)'
;MNAVRADRLEIALVDLNFEWSLVQMRQVVDYWYDGKSIYDMAELLNRKPDEIILLIIDFGRGRILPPRPYGLNANKKISIRKKLIKEKKESLSRFLKDGPVYIPFLEKNFVWNDWEVKRFREMWGANDSIIWISKQLNRDIDEVLFLVMDQANRDFIQPRMNGLLGKDATEHDLIRQRLPF
;
A
#
# COMPACT_ATOMS: atom_id res chain seq x y z
N MET A 1 8.39 43.50 4.25
CA MET A 1 7.24 42.62 3.87
C MET A 1 7.82 41.24 3.60
N ASN A 2 7.72 40.30 4.54
CA ASN A 2 8.10 38.91 4.31
C ASN A 2 6.99 38.28 3.47
N ALA A 3 7.30 37.98 2.20
CA ALA A 3 6.43 37.16 1.39
C ALA A 3 6.25 35.81 2.11
N VAL A 4 5.07 35.49 2.58
CA VAL A 4 4.70 34.16 3.03
C VAL A 4 4.91 33.28 1.80
N ARG A 5 5.99 32.49 1.77
CA ARG A 5 6.16 31.43 0.78
C ARG A 5 4.96 30.50 0.98
N ALA A 6 4.09 30.47 0.00
CA ALA A 6 3.03 29.46 -0.04
C ALA A 6 3.75 28.09 0.08
N ASP A 7 3.39 27.31 1.11
CA ASP A 7 3.93 25.99 1.28
C ASP A 7 3.61 25.19 0.02
N ARG A 8 4.67 24.66 -0.60
CA ARG A 8 4.52 23.81 -1.77
C ARG A 8 3.90 22.49 -1.32
N LEU A 9 2.84 22.08 -2.01
CA LEU A 9 2.19 20.79 -1.76
C LEU A 9 2.74 19.74 -2.71
N GLU A 10 2.96 18.54 -2.20
CA GLU A 10 3.25 17.34 -2.97
C GLU A 10 2.08 16.36 -2.84
N ILE A 11 1.74 15.68 -3.94
CA ILE A 11 0.73 14.62 -3.96
C ILE A 11 1.46 13.30 -4.17
N ALA A 12 1.44 12.44 -3.15
CA ALA A 12 2.06 11.13 -3.25
C ALA A 12 1.30 10.24 -4.24
N LEU A 13 2.04 9.45 -5.01
CA LEU A 13 1.50 8.43 -5.94
C LEU A 13 0.55 9.00 -7.01
N VAL A 14 0.70 10.27 -7.39
CA VAL A 14 -0.18 10.97 -8.35
C VAL A 14 -0.29 10.28 -9.71
N ASP A 15 0.73 9.50 -10.09
CA ASP A 15 0.81 8.80 -11.38
C ASP A 15 0.16 7.42 -11.39
N LEU A 16 -0.50 7.00 -10.30
CA LEU A 16 -1.15 5.70 -10.20
C LEU A 16 -2.64 5.79 -10.56
N ASN A 17 -3.16 4.73 -11.15
CA ASN A 17 -4.58 4.56 -11.35
C ASN A 17 -5.19 3.81 -10.16
N PHE A 18 -6.01 4.49 -9.38
CA PHE A 18 -6.67 3.93 -8.19
C PHE A 18 -8.01 3.25 -8.51
N GLU A 19 -8.55 3.38 -9.72
CA GLU A 19 -9.85 2.83 -10.05
C GLU A 19 -9.79 1.33 -10.34
N TRP A 20 -10.63 0.54 -9.70
CA TRP A 20 -10.71 -0.91 -9.85
C TRP A 20 -12.13 -1.34 -10.18
N SER A 21 -12.30 -2.03 -11.30
CA SER A 21 -13.55 -2.70 -11.63
C SER A 21 -13.72 -3.99 -10.80
N LEU A 22 -14.96 -4.45 -10.64
CA LEU A 22 -15.25 -5.72 -9.95
C LEU A 22 -14.55 -6.91 -10.62
N VAL A 23 -14.42 -6.87 -11.96
CA VAL A 23 -13.72 -7.93 -12.71
C VAL A 23 -12.25 -7.99 -12.33
N GLN A 24 -11.56 -6.84 -12.34
CA GLN A 24 -10.15 -6.76 -11.98
C GLN A 24 -9.93 -7.18 -10.52
N MET A 25 -10.78 -6.71 -9.59
CA MET A 25 -10.69 -7.11 -8.18
C MET A 25 -10.83 -8.63 -8.00
N ARG A 26 -11.74 -9.28 -8.71
CA ARG A 26 -11.90 -10.75 -8.70
C ARG A 26 -10.69 -11.47 -9.28
N GLN A 27 -10.10 -10.93 -10.34
CA GLN A 27 -8.87 -11.48 -10.93
C GLN A 27 -7.69 -11.38 -9.94
N VAL A 28 -7.53 -10.26 -9.23
CA VAL A 28 -6.49 -10.14 -8.20
C VAL A 28 -6.67 -11.18 -7.09
N VAL A 29 -7.90 -11.45 -6.65
CA VAL A 29 -8.19 -12.52 -5.68
C VAL A 29 -7.76 -13.89 -6.23
N ASP A 30 -8.15 -14.22 -7.47
CA ASP A 30 -7.76 -15.50 -8.08
C ASP A 30 -6.24 -15.62 -8.19
N TYR A 31 -5.55 -14.61 -8.70
CA TYR A 31 -4.09 -14.59 -8.85
C TYR A 31 -3.36 -14.70 -7.52
N TRP A 32 -3.88 -14.04 -6.46
CA TRP A 32 -3.32 -14.15 -5.13
C TRP A 32 -3.32 -15.58 -4.61
N TYR A 33 -4.46 -16.28 -4.73
CA TYR A 33 -4.58 -17.67 -4.32
C TYR A 33 -3.82 -18.64 -5.22
N ASP A 34 -3.65 -18.32 -6.49
CA ASP A 34 -2.82 -19.08 -7.44
C ASP A 34 -1.32 -18.86 -7.24
N GLY A 35 -0.93 -17.98 -6.34
CA GLY A 35 0.48 -17.73 -6.01
C GLY A 35 1.22 -16.86 -7.02
N LYS A 36 0.51 -16.06 -7.81
CA LYS A 36 1.14 -15.10 -8.72
C LYS A 36 1.91 -14.04 -7.95
N SER A 37 3.09 -13.66 -8.43
CA SER A 37 3.81 -12.50 -7.89
C SER A 37 3.08 -11.20 -8.22
N ILE A 38 3.47 -10.11 -7.55
CA ILE A 38 2.94 -8.77 -7.87
C ILE A 38 3.25 -8.38 -9.31
N TYR A 39 4.44 -8.71 -9.79
CA TYR A 39 4.87 -8.41 -11.15
C TYR A 39 4.06 -9.19 -12.20
N ASP A 40 3.80 -10.50 -11.95
CA ASP A 40 2.93 -11.29 -12.82
C ASP A 40 1.50 -10.71 -12.88
N MET A 41 0.96 -10.28 -11.72
CA MET A 41 -0.37 -9.67 -11.66
C MET A 41 -0.40 -8.34 -12.41
N ALA A 42 0.63 -7.51 -12.24
CA ALA A 42 0.76 -6.22 -12.92
C ALA A 42 0.77 -6.40 -14.45
N GLU A 43 1.54 -7.36 -14.96
CA GLU A 43 1.58 -7.70 -16.37
C GLU A 43 0.22 -8.21 -16.89
N LEU A 44 -0.39 -9.18 -16.18
CA LEU A 44 -1.66 -9.79 -16.57
C LEU A 44 -2.84 -8.81 -16.58
N LEU A 45 -2.79 -7.78 -15.71
CA LEU A 45 -3.84 -6.77 -15.59
C LEU A 45 -3.53 -5.47 -16.32
N ASN A 46 -2.35 -5.38 -16.94
CA ASN A 46 -1.82 -4.16 -17.55
C ASN A 46 -1.88 -2.97 -16.57
N ARG A 47 -1.29 -3.18 -15.38
CA ARG A 47 -1.25 -2.24 -14.26
C ARG A 47 0.18 -2.03 -13.78
N LYS A 48 0.43 -0.92 -13.09
CA LYS A 48 1.70 -0.72 -12.38
C LYS A 48 1.77 -1.65 -11.15
N PRO A 49 2.94 -2.20 -10.78
CA PRO A 49 3.09 -3.02 -9.58
C PRO A 49 2.55 -2.34 -8.31
N ASP A 50 2.78 -1.05 -8.16
CA ASP A 50 2.31 -0.28 -7.00
C ASP A 50 0.79 -0.22 -6.89
N GLU A 51 0.07 -0.16 -8.01
CA GLU A 51 -1.39 -0.23 -8.02
C GLU A 51 -1.89 -1.56 -7.46
N ILE A 52 -1.21 -2.67 -7.84
CA ILE A 52 -1.51 -4.00 -7.31
C ILE A 52 -1.19 -4.07 -5.80
N ILE A 53 -0.05 -3.53 -5.38
CA ILE A 53 0.38 -3.50 -3.97
C ILE A 53 -0.66 -2.77 -3.13
N LEU A 54 -1.10 -1.59 -3.53
CA LEU A 54 -2.12 -0.81 -2.81
C LEU A 54 -3.43 -1.60 -2.64
N LEU A 55 -3.95 -2.21 -3.71
CA LEU A 55 -5.16 -3.01 -3.62
C LEU A 55 -4.99 -4.23 -2.69
N ILE A 56 -3.83 -4.89 -2.72
CA ILE A 56 -3.55 -6.04 -1.85
C ILE A 56 -3.46 -5.62 -0.39
N ILE A 57 -2.82 -4.49 -0.08
CA ILE A 57 -2.76 -3.97 1.29
C ILE A 57 -4.16 -3.70 1.80
N ASP A 58 -4.98 -3.03 1.02
CA ASP A 58 -6.35 -2.70 1.39
C ASP A 58 -7.23 -3.95 1.56
N PHE A 59 -7.12 -4.92 0.66
CA PHE A 59 -7.78 -6.21 0.78
C PHE A 59 -7.27 -7.05 1.96
N GLY A 60 -5.99 -6.93 2.32
CA GLY A 60 -5.42 -7.54 3.53
C GLY A 60 -6.04 -6.94 4.79
N ARG A 61 -6.14 -5.62 4.88
CA ARG A 61 -6.81 -4.91 5.97
C ARG A 61 -8.29 -5.26 6.07
N GLY A 62 -8.97 -5.37 4.94
CA GLY A 62 -10.36 -5.79 4.83
C GLY A 62 -10.57 -7.29 5.05
N ARG A 63 -9.52 -8.08 5.33
CA ARG A 63 -9.56 -9.55 5.50
C ARG A 63 -10.12 -10.29 4.28
N ILE A 64 -10.01 -9.71 3.11
CA ILE A 64 -10.33 -10.36 1.83
C ILE A 64 -9.22 -11.34 1.47
N LEU A 65 -7.98 -10.87 1.50
CA LEU A 65 -6.80 -11.68 1.23
C LEU A 65 -6.10 -12.08 2.53
N PRO A 66 -5.72 -13.35 2.70
CA PRO A 66 -4.88 -13.80 3.80
C PRO A 66 -3.42 -13.45 3.55
N PRO A 67 -2.59 -13.36 4.60
CA PRO A 67 -1.14 -13.41 4.43
C PRO A 67 -0.72 -14.66 3.66
N ARG A 68 0.36 -14.57 2.92
CA ARG A 68 0.91 -15.72 2.21
C ARG A 68 2.43 -15.83 2.44
N PRO A 69 2.97 -17.06 2.43
CA PRO A 69 4.43 -17.27 2.47
C PRO A 69 5.09 -16.52 1.30
N TYR A 70 6.27 -15.97 1.54
CA TYR A 70 7.04 -15.19 0.56
C TYR A 70 6.41 -13.86 0.13
N GLY A 71 5.36 -13.39 0.82
CA GLY A 71 4.82 -12.04 0.64
C GLY A 71 4.46 -11.69 -0.81
N LEU A 72 4.94 -10.55 -1.26
CA LEU A 72 4.61 -10.00 -2.59
C LEU A 72 5.26 -10.79 -3.76
N ASN A 73 6.36 -11.49 -3.50
CA ASN A 73 7.10 -12.27 -4.50
C ASN A 73 6.70 -13.75 -4.51
N ALA A 74 5.56 -14.10 -3.93
CA ALA A 74 5.13 -15.48 -3.85
C ALA A 74 4.99 -16.11 -5.23
N ASN A 75 5.38 -17.36 -5.32
CA ASN A 75 5.22 -18.21 -6.49
C ASN A 75 4.56 -19.55 -6.14
N LYS A 76 3.97 -19.63 -4.94
CA LYS A 76 3.36 -20.85 -4.44
C LYS A 76 1.86 -20.66 -4.22
N LYS A 77 1.09 -21.56 -4.82
CA LYS A 77 -0.35 -21.61 -4.68
C LYS A 77 -0.78 -21.82 -3.22
N ILE A 78 -1.77 -21.05 -2.77
CA ILE A 78 -2.38 -21.24 -1.46
C ILE A 78 -3.43 -22.34 -1.56
N SER A 79 -3.23 -23.43 -0.81
CA SER A 79 -4.23 -24.50 -0.72
C SER A 79 -5.41 -24.06 0.12
N ILE A 80 -6.56 -23.80 -0.53
CA ILE A 80 -7.78 -23.36 0.11
C ILE A 80 -8.99 -23.97 -0.60
N ARG A 81 -10.11 -24.12 0.09
CA ARG A 81 -11.34 -24.62 -0.51
C ARG A 81 -11.88 -23.63 -1.57
N LYS A 82 -12.13 -24.11 -2.79
CA LYS A 82 -12.68 -23.30 -3.90
C LYS A 82 -13.93 -22.50 -3.51
N LYS A 83 -14.78 -23.09 -2.65
CA LYS A 83 -15.97 -22.42 -2.10
C LYS A 83 -15.62 -21.11 -1.39
N LEU A 84 -14.56 -21.10 -0.57
CA LEU A 84 -14.15 -19.91 0.16
C LEU A 84 -13.63 -18.82 -0.77
N ILE A 85 -12.89 -19.18 -1.81
CA ILE A 85 -12.45 -18.21 -2.84
C ILE A 85 -13.66 -17.57 -3.52
N LYS A 86 -14.67 -18.40 -3.88
CA LYS A 86 -15.90 -17.92 -4.49
C LYS A 86 -16.65 -16.95 -3.57
N GLU A 87 -16.80 -17.28 -2.29
CA GLU A 87 -17.44 -16.42 -1.28
C GLU A 87 -16.67 -15.07 -1.14
N LYS A 88 -15.34 -15.09 -1.14
CA LYS A 88 -14.53 -13.87 -1.12
C LYS A 88 -14.78 -12.99 -2.35
N LYS A 89 -14.83 -13.60 -3.53
CA LYS A 89 -15.09 -12.87 -4.80
C LYS A 89 -16.51 -12.29 -4.84
N GLU A 90 -17.49 -13.01 -4.32
CA GLU A 90 -18.89 -12.55 -4.23
C GLU A 90 -19.00 -11.36 -3.26
N SER A 91 -18.27 -11.41 -2.15
CA SER A 91 -18.28 -10.31 -1.17
C SER A 91 -17.71 -8.99 -1.71
N LEU A 92 -16.95 -9.00 -2.82
CA LEU A 92 -16.37 -7.79 -3.39
C LEU A 92 -17.40 -6.81 -3.95
N SER A 93 -18.58 -7.28 -4.34
CA SER A 93 -19.65 -6.41 -4.83
C SER A 93 -20.09 -5.35 -3.82
N ARG A 94 -19.86 -5.60 -2.52
CA ARG A 94 -20.16 -4.64 -1.45
C ARG A 94 -19.32 -3.35 -1.53
N PHE A 95 -18.14 -3.40 -2.15
CA PHE A 95 -17.27 -2.25 -2.33
C PHE A 95 -17.73 -1.30 -3.44
N LEU A 96 -18.68 -1.73 -4.26
CA LEU A 96 -19.23 -0.95 -5.38
C LEU A 96 -20.60 -0.32 -5.09
N LYS A 97 -20.95 -0.15 -3.82
CA LYS A 97 -22.26 0.43 -3.44
C LYS A 97 -22.48 1.82 -3.99
N ASP A 98 -21.40 2.61 -4.10
CA ASP A 98 -21.45 4.03 -4.42
C ASP A 98 -21.00 4.35 -5.86
N GLY A 99 -20.74 3.32 -6.68
CA GLY A 99 -20.31 3.54 -8.07
C GLY A 99 -19.81 2.29 -8.80
N PRO A 100 -19.43 2.44 -10.07
CA PRO A 100 -18.99 1.32 -10.92
C PRO A 100 -17.55 0.86 -10.63
N VAL A 101 -16.78 1.66 -9.89
CA VAL A 101 -15.37 1.39 -9.57
C VAL A 101 -15.13 1.47 -8.07
N TYR A 102 -14.13 0.71 -7.61
CA TYR A 102 -13.60 0.77 -6.27
C TYR A 102 -12.29 1.55 -6.26
N ILE A 103 -12.10 2.38 -5.25
CA ILE A 103 -10.87 3.16 -5.03
C ILE A 103 -10.33 2.78 -3.65
N PRO A 104 -9.23 2.00 -3.57
CA PRO A 104 -8.59 1.68 -2.30
C PRO A 104 -8.11 2.96 -1.61
N PHE A 105 -8.23 3.00 -0.29
CA PHE A 105 -7.76 4.11 0.53
C PHE A 105 -8.34 5.49 0.18
N LEU A 106 -9.57 5.54 -0.34
CA LEU A 106 -10.25 6.78 -0.74
C LEU A 106 -10.29 7.83 0.39
N GLU A 107 -10.34 7.39 1.65
CA GLU A 107 -10.38 8.25 2.83
C GLU A 107 -9.01 8.75 3.30
N LYS A 108 -7.91 8.29 2.70
CA LYS A 108 -6.55 8.69 3.10
C LYS A 108 -6.10 9.99 2.43
N ASN A 109 -5.26 10.73 3.13
CA ASN A 109 -4.72 11.97 2.62
C ASN A 109 -3.38 11.74 1.91
N PHE A 110 -3.37 11.93 0.60
CA PHE A 110 -2.17 11.81 -0.24
C PHE A 110 -1.42 13.15 -0.41
N VAL A 111 -1.95 14.23 0.14
CA VAL A 111 -1.36 15.57 0.02
C VAL A 111 -0.41 15.83 1.19
N TRP A 112 0.80 16.25 0.87
CA TRP A 112 1.89 16.50 1.82
C TRP A 112 2.43 17.91 1.66
N ASN A 113 2.73 18.59 2.77
CA ASN A 113 3.46 19.84 2.74
C ASN A 113 4.96 19.58 2.53
N ASP A 114 5.65 20.50 1.89
CA ASP A 114 7.09 20.39 1.63
C ASP A 114 7.91 20.12 2.91
N TRP A 115 7.54 20.75 4.03
CA TRP A 115 8.19 20.51 5.32
C TRP A 115 7.97 19.09 5.87
N GLU A 116 6.79 18.50 5.66
CA GLU A 116 6.50 17.11 6.07
C GLU A 116 7.36 16.13 5.27
N VAL A 117 7.44 16.32 3.95
CA VAL A 117 8.27 15.49 3.06
C VAL A 117 9.74 15.60 3.43
N LYS A 118 10.24 16.81 3.68
CA LYS A 118 11.61 17.04 4.13
C LYS A 118 11.87 16.32 5.46
N ARG A 119 10.98 16.50 6.44
CA ARG A 119 11.09 15.86 7.76
C ARG A 119 11.03 14.34 7.65
N PHE A 120 10.15 13.82 6.80
CA PHE A 120 10.08 12.39 6.49
C PHE A 120 11.43 11.87 5.97
N ARG A 121 12.03 12.53 4.98
CA ARG A 121 13.34 12.12 4.41
C ARG A 121 14.46 12.12 5.46
N GLU A 122 14.48 13.11 6.35
CA GLU A 122 15.44 13.16 7.47
C GLU A 122 15.30 11.95 8.40
N MET A 123 14.07 11.65 8.82
CA MET A 123 13.77 10.50 9.70
C MET A 123 14.04 9.17 9.00
N TRP A 124 13.71 9.06 7.72
CA TRP A 124 14.03 7.87 6.93
C TRP A 124 15.54 7.63 6.86
N GLY A 125 16.32 8.68 6.58
CA GLY A 125 17.78 8.63 6.59
C GLY A 125 18.39 8.33 7.96
N ALA A 126 17.72 8.74 9.04
CA ALA A 126 18.09 8.40 10.42
C ALA A 126 17.69 6.96 10.81
N ASN A 127 17.12 6.19 9.89
CA ASN A 127 16.66 4.83 10.06
C ASN A 127 15.51 4.67 11.08
N ASP A 128 14.65 5.68 11.21
CA ASP A 128 13.46 5.60 12.07
C ASP A 128 12.37 4.74 11.40
N SER A 129 11.61 3.95 12.19
CA SER A 129 10.51 3.14 11.65
C SER A 129 9.37 3.98 11.09
N ILE A 130 8.56 3.41 10.18
CA ILE A 130 7.36 4.10 9.71
C ILE A 130 6.34 4.34 10.83
N ILE A 131 6.36 3.51 11.87
CA ILE A 131 5.53 3.69 13.07
C ILE A 131 5.95 4.95 13.83
N TRP A 132 7.25 5.16 14.00
CA TRP A 132 7.78 6.36 14.64
C TRP A 132 7.51 7.59 13.78
N ILE A 133 7.81 7.52 12.48
CA ILE A 133 7.59 8.61 11.53
C ILE A 133 6.12 9.04 11.51
N SER A 134 5.17 8.09 11.47
CA SER A 134 3.74 8.39 11.48
C SER A 134 3.32 9.19 12.73
N LYS A 135 3.85 8.82 13.90
CA LYS A 135 3.61 9.53 15.15
C LYS A 135 4.21 10.95 15.14
N GLN A 136 5.43 11.10 14.63
CA GLN A 136 6.12 12.41 14.58
C GLN A 136 5.43 13.40 13.63
N LEU A 137 4.89 12.90 12.51
CA LEU A 137 4.19 13.70 11.52
C LEU A 137 2.69 13.84 11.82
N ASN A 138 2.17 13.12 12.84
CA ASN A 138 0.74 13.01 13.11
C ASN A 138 -0.06 12.59 11.88
N ARG A 139 0.45 11.58 11.17
CA ARG A 139 -0.11 11.02 9.95
C ARG A 139 -0.49 9.56 10.16
N ASP A 140 -1.48 9.09 9.42
CA ASP A 140 -1.80 7.66 9.39
C ASP A 140 -0.60 6.86 8.86
N ILE A 141 -0.42 5.65 9.37
CA ILE A 141 0.72 4.80 8.98
C ILE A 141 0.66 4.40 7.50
N ASP A 142 -0.55 4.27 6.93
CA ASP A 142 -0.72 3.99 5.50
C ASP A 142 -0.32 5.19 4.66
N GLU A 143 -0.65 6.41 5.10
CA GLU A 143 -0.22 7.63 4.42
C GLU A 143 1.31 7.72 4.38
N VAL A 144 1.99 7.39 5.49
CA VAL A 144 3.46 7.32 5.53
C VAL A 144 3.99 6.22 4.62
N LEU A 145 3.33 5.06 4.57
CA LEU A 145 3.71 3.98 3.65
C LEU A 145 3.60 4.43 2.18
N PHE A 146 2.55 5.16 1.83
CA PHE A 146 2.36 5.70 0.47
C PHE A 146 3.43 6.75 0.14
N LEU A 147 3.83 7.56 1.11
CA LEU A 147 4.94 8.48 0.94
C LEU A 147 6.27 7.74 0.74
N VAL A 148 6.51 6.63 1.46
CA VAL A 148 7.68 5.77 1.23
C VAL A 148 7.70 5.27 -0.22
N MET A 149 6.58 4.74 -0.72
CA MET A 149 6.46 4.24 -2.09
C MET A 149 6.74 5.36 -3.11
N ASP A 150 6.10 6.52 -2.95
CA ASP A 150 6.29 7.67 -3.84
C ASP A 150 7.73 8.15 -3.87
N GLN A 151 8.33 8.32 -2.69
CA GLN A 151 9.69 8.86 -2.58
C GLN A 151 10.76 7.86 -3.05
N ALA A 152 10.50 6.55 -2.89
CA ALA A 152 11.37 5.50 -3.43
C ALA A 152 11.28 5.44 -4.96
N ASN A 153 10.08 5.50 -5.54
CA ASN A 153 9.88 5.51 -7.00
C ASN A 153 10.52 6.72 -7.69
N ARG A 154 10.67 7.81 -6.96
CA ARG A 154 11.31 9.05 -7.44
C ARG A 154 12.78 9.15 -7.08
N ASP A 155 13.38 8.09 -6.55
CA ASP A 155 14.79 8.02 -6.10
C ASP A 155 15.19 9.07 -5.04
N PHE A 156 14.22 9.61 -4.31
CA PHE A 156 14.49 10.59 -3.23
C PHE A 156 14.89 9.93 -1.91
N ILE A 157 14.56 8.64 -1.74
CA ILE A 157 15.02 7.82 -0.62
C ILE A 157 15.62 6.52 -1.13
N GLN A 158 16.60 6.00 -0.39
CA GLN A 158 17.26 4.73 -0.73
C GLN A 158 16.72 3.57 0.12
N PRO A 159 16.77 2.33 -0.42
CA PRO A 159 16.51 1.14 0.38
C PRO A 159 17.42 1.10 1.59
N ARG A 160 16.90 0.55 2.69
CA ARG A 160 17.65 0.39 3.94
C ARG A 160 17.47 -1.03 4.48
N MET A 161 18.44 -1.49 5.30
CA MET A 161 18.53 -2.89 5.73
C MET A 161 17.25 -3.40 6.42
N ASN A 162 16.66 -2.59 7.31
CA ASN A 162 15.47 -2.98 8.07
C ASN A 162 14.14 -2.50 7.44
N GLY A 163 14.17 -2.04 6.19
CA GLY A 163 12.97 -1.60 5.46
C GLY A 163 12.08 -0.66 6.27
N LEU A 164 10.82 -1.02 6.45
CA LEU A 164 9.84 -0.22 7.19
C LEU A 164 10.05 -0.23 8.70
N LEU A 165 10.76 -1.24 9.23
CA LEU A 165 11.00 -1.43 10.66
C LEU A 165 11.99 -0.40 11.23
N GLY A 166 12.95 0.04 10.44
CA GLY A 166 13.99 0.94 10.91
C GLY A 166 14.78 0.35 12.08
N LYS A 167 15.23 1.23 13.00
CA LYS A 167 16.03 0.88 14.19
C LYS A 167 15.19 0.60 15.45
N ASP A 168 13.92 0.94 15.44
CA ASP A 168 13.09 1.09 16.66
C ASP A 168 11.80 0.26 16.65
N ALA A 169 11.53 -0.53 15.60
CA ALA A 169 10.36 -1.39 15.53
C ALA A 169 10.71 -2.84 15.20
N THR A 170 9.78 -3.74 15.47
CA THR A 170 9.85 -5.17 15.18
C THR A 170 8.76 -5.58 14.21
N GLU A 171 8.88 -6.77 13.60
CA GLU A 171 7.81 -7.34 12.78
C GLU A 171 6.48 -7.44 13.52
N HIS A 172 6.54 -7.75 14.83
CA HIS A 172 5.35 -7.83 15.67
C HIS A 172 4.63 -6.47 15.79
N ASP A 173 5.37 -5.37 15.79
CA ASP A 173 4.79 -4.03 15.82
C ASP A 173 4.06 -3.71 14.50
N LEU A 174 4.60 -4.12 13.35
CA LEU A 174 3.94 -3.99 12.04
C LEU A 174 2.68 -4.87 11.96
N ILE A 175 2.74 -6.10 12.46
CA ILE A 175 1.58 -7.00 12.50
C ILE A 175 0.45 -6.40 13.36
N ARG A 176 0.78 -5.80 14.51
CA ARG A 176 -0.19 -5.07 15.34
C ARG A 176 -0.85 -3.92 14.60
N GLN A 177 -0.12 -3.24 13.72
CA GLN A 177 -0.66 -2.20 12.84
C GLN A 177 -1.44 -2.77 11.64
N ARG A 178 -1.56 -4.10 11.55
CA ARG A 178 -2.22 -4.82 10.44
C ARG A 178 -1.62 -4.50 9.06
N LEU A 179 -0.34 -4.21 9.01
CA LEU A 179 0.38 -4.12 7.75
C LEU A 179 0.59 -5.54 7.20
N PRO A 180 0.34 -5.79 5.92
CA PRO A 180 0.29 -7.15 5.33
C PRO A 180 1.66 -7.72 4.92
N PHE A 181 2.72 -7.39 5.65
CA PHE A 181 4.08 -7.83 5.35
C PHE A 181 4.53 -8.97 6.23
#